data_7699f3966136922ae343c5ed53c609d2
#
_entry.id   7699f3966136922ae343c5ed53c609d2
#
_cell.length_a   1.000
_cell.length_b   1.000
_cell.length_c   1.000
_cell.angle_alpha   90.00
_cell.angle_beta   90.00
_cell.angle_gamma   90.00
#
_symmetry.space_group_name_H-M   'P 1'
#
loop_
_entity.id
_entity.type
_entity.pdbx_description
1 polymer ?
#
loop_
_entity_poly.entity_id
_entity_poly.type
_entity_poly.pdbx_seq_one_letter_code
_entity_poly.pdbx_strand_id
1 'polypeptide(L)'
;MSKLPIPARTHAIDKPARAALLLLAAAMALPCAPVRGELVMNRPAIHCSQSNQAGGPWREVSPLTSSSQIGDVLFERGAGLFNNFQLGSGVGAGVLHELVAAAQWGPNAGVAADGTAQTNVPGIGLQVSVMGADGVERRIKPGALPVVMDKRPVYYDTAGSASQKNSTVTEYVQRLVLTDAAANLPSGELKVTGVDPNITLMLYAVNYQQGAVGYGEAIQNFPVWTPGITGVCGSLPFSYQGTGVIGIGGGTGVIVPNKCEVGAYRTIPVSLGDLPLSLFHTPGATSPAKEFSIVLTQCSASAKPTITFADKYGPNTDPHVLNLKPGAEAAEGIGIAMINDTGKVPVRFGAAYDMQRVGDQAVLMLRAHYLRTAPVDGAVKAGIADGSAEFTFEFP
;
A
#
# COMPACT_ATOMS: atom_id res chain seq x y z
N MET A 1 57.32 -13.40 56.72
CA MET A 1 57.47 -13.04 58.12
C MET A 1 56.13 -12.52 58.64
N SER A 2 55.65 -13.31 59.54
CA SER A 2 54.97 -13.03 60.81
C SER A 2 53.57 -12.47 60.76
N LYS A 3 52.64 -13.28 60.84
CA LYS A 3 51.60 -13.67 61.84
C LYS A 3 51.35 -12.64 62.94
N LEU A 4 50.03 -12.29 63.13
CA LEU A 4 49.32 -12.57 64.38
C LEU A 4 47.84 -12.17 64.35
N PRO A 5 46.95 -12.86 65.10
CA PRO A 5 45.50 -12.83 64.95
C PRO A 5 44.82 -11.94 66.00
N ILE A 6 43.56 -11.52 65.73
CA ILE A 6 42.76 -10.78 66.73
C ILE A 6 41.49 -11.59 67.05
N PRO A 7 41.09 -11.68 68.31
CA PRO A 7 40.08 -12.62 68.78
C PRO A 7 38.65 -12.19 68.63
N ALA A 8 37.78 -13.13 68.49
CA ALA A 8 36.30 -12.99 68.49
C ALA A 8 35.79 -12.56 69.86
N ARG A 9 34.86 -11.59 69.88
CA ARG A 9 33.97 -11.34 71.01
C ARG A 9 32.53 -11.57 70.55
N THR A 10 31.94 -12.63 71.02
CA THR A 10 30.51 -12.91 70.98
C THR A 10 29.80 -12.04 72.02
N HIS A 11 28.87 -11.24 71.56
CA HIS A 11 27.80 -10.66 72.42
C HIS A 11 26.46 -11.27 72.01
N ALA A 12 25.89 -12.04 72.91
CA ALA A 12 24.51 -12.47 72.87
C ALA A 12 23.61 -11.27 73.05
N ILE A 13 22.70 -11.03 72.14
CA ILE A 13 21.65 -10.06 72.29
C ILE A 13 20.32 -10.80 72.31
N ASP A 14 19.58 -10.59 73.39
CA ASP A 14 18.29 -11.16 73.78
C ASP A 14 17.23 -11.07 72.64
N LYS A 15 16.56 -12.18 72.46
CA LYS A 15 15.38 -12.32 71.59
C LYS A 15 14.08 -12.12 72.41
N PRO A 16 13.55 -10.90 72.50
CA PRO A 16 12.09 -10.85 72.34
C PRO A 16 11.57 -9.65 71.53
N ALA A 17 12.42 -8.74 71.01
CA ALA A 17 11.91 -7.54 70.31
C ALA A 17 11.65 -7.68 68.80
N ARG A 18 11.96 -8.85 68.20
CA ARG A 18 11.79 -9.04 66.73
C ARG A 18 10.42 -9.56 66.27
N ALA A 19 9.61 -10.08 67.18
CA ALA A 19 8.30 -10.63 66.82
C ALA A 19 7.20 -9.57 66.64
N ALA A 20 7.32 -8.41 67.30
CA ALA A 20 6.32 -7.34 67.22
C ALA A 20 6.46 -6.45 65.99
N LEU A 21 7.66 -6.34 65.39
CA LEU A 21 7.90 -5.47 64.21
C LEU A 21 7.54 -6.18 62.87
N LEU A 22 7.51 -7.52 62.86
CA LEU A 22 7.08 -8.29 61.68
C LEU A 22 5.56 -8.36 61.49
N LEU A 23 4.77 -8.18 62.54
CA LEU A 23 3.32 -8.14 62.47
C LEU A 23 2.78 -6.78 61.99
N LEU A 24 3.49 -5.69 62.20
CA LEU A 24 3.09 -4.35 61.68
C LEU A 24 3.43 -4.15 60.20
N ALA A 25 4.46 -4.84 59.66
CA ALA A 25 4.81 -4.77 58.26
C ALA A 25 3.92 -5.61 57.34
N ALA A 26 3.27 -6.66 57.90
CA ALA A 26 2.35 -7.49 57.13
C ALA A 26 0.95 -6.88 56.95
N ALA A 27 0.59 -5.85 57.74
CA ALA A 27 -0.69 -5.21 57.65
C ALA A 27 -0.79 -4.07 56.60
N MET A 28 0.34 -3.65 56.00
CA MET A 28 0.36 -2.61 54.97
C MET A 28 0.53 -3.09 53.52
N ALA A 29 0.60 -4.39 53.29
CA ALA A 29 0.55 -4.97 51.96
C ALA A 29 -0.85 -5.52 51.65
N LEU A 30 -1.87 -4.70 51.79
CA LEU A 30 -3.10 -4.95 51.07
C LEU A 30 -2.79 -4.75 49.59
N PRO A 31 -2.89 -5.78 48.73
CA PRO A 31 -2.78 -5.58 47.31
C PRO A 31 -3.85 -4.55 46.94
N CYS A 32 -3.48 -3.38 46.47
CA CYS A 32 -4.42 -2.54 45.75
C CYS A 32 -4.98 -3.40 44.62
N ALA A 33 -6.16 -3.95 44.83
CA ALA A 33 -6.87 -4.62 43.76
C ALA A 33 -7.00 -3.60 42.63
N PRO A 34 -6.58 -3.94 41.40
CA PRO A 34 -6.67 -3.01 40.29
C PRO A 34 -8.13 -2.58 40.18
N VAL A 35 -8.38 -1.28 40.19
CA VAL A 35 -9.69 -0.72 39.90
C VAL A 35 -10.10 -1.22 38.54
N ARG A 36 -11.09 -2.09 38.48
CA ARG A 36 -11.62 -2.64 37.23
C ARG A 36 -12.79 -1.77 36.80
N GLY A 37 -12.75 -1.32 35.56
CA GLY A 37 -13.92 -0.72 34.94
C GLY A 37 -15.00 -1.76 34.64
N GLU A 38 -16.24 -1.33 34.61
CA GLU A 38 -17.39 -2.12 34.22
C GLU A 38 -17.81 -1.79 32.79
N LEU A 39 -18.04 -2.82 31.98
CA LEU A 39 -18.60 -2.64 30.64
C LEU A 39 -20.06 -2.26 30.70
N VAL A 40 -20.42 -1.23 29.95
CA VAL A 40 -21.78 -0.74 29.81
C VAL A 40 -22.43 -1.37 28.60
N MET A 41 -23.55 -2.04 28.80
CA MET A 41 -24.34 -2.59 27.71
C MET A 41 -25.23 -1.51 27.09
N ASN A 42 -25.33 -1.52 25.76
CA ASN A 42 -26.26 -0.66 25.04
C ASN A 42 -27.73 -1.00 25.47
N ARG A 43 -28.45 0.00 25.96
CA ARG A 43 -29.83 -0.13 26.44
C ARG A 43 -30.51 1.25 26.44
N PRO A 44 -31.86 1.34 26.63
CA PRO A 44 -32.58 2.61 26.50
C PRO A 44 -32.03 3.79 27.29
N ALA A 45 -31.49 3.54 28.49
CA ALA A 45 -30.91 4.58 29.34
C ALA A 45 -29.43 4.88 29.03
N ILE A 46 -28.77 3.98 28.35
CA ILE A 46 -27.35 4.10 27.94
C ILE A 46 -27.25 3.64 26.49
N HIS A 47 -26.96 4.58 25.60
CA HIS A 47 -26.97 4.31 24.16
C HIS A 47 -25.68 4.76 23.51
N CYS A 48 -25.10 3.90 22.66
CA CYS A 48 -24.00 4.21 21.80
C CYS A 48 -24.39 4.01 20.34
N SER A 49 -23.78 4.81 19.49
CA SER A 49 -23.84 4.58 18.05
C SER A 49 -22.52 4.95 17.39
N GLN A 50 -22.26 4.32 16.28
CA GLN A 50 -21.11 4.63 15.43
C GLN A 50 -21.62 4.97 14.05
N SER A 51 -20.99 5.95 13.43
CA SER A 51 -21.26 6.31 12.04
C SER A 51 -19.97 6.63 11.30
N ASN A 52 -19.92 6.22 10.05
CA ASN A 52 -18.79 6.41 9.18
C ASN A 52 -18.77 7.83 8.60
N GLN A 53 -17.62 8.47 8.63
CA GLN A 53 -17.36 9.69 7.90
C GLN A 53 -16.69 9.31 6.55
N ALA A 54 -16.92 10.11 5.51
CA ALA A 54 -16.24 9.89 4.25
C ALA A 54 -14.72 9.92 4.46
N GLY A 55 -14.01 8.94 3.90
CA GLY A 55 -12.55 8.94 3.89
C GLY A 55 -12.01 9.98 2.93
N GLY A 56 -10.82 10.47 3.21
CA GLY A 56 -10.03 11.27 2.27
C GLY A 56 -9.64 10.48 1.01
N PRO A 57 -9.11 11.15 -0.01
CA PRO A 57 -8.55 10.46 -1.17
C PRO A 57 -7.31 9.66 -0.77
N TRP A 58 -7.07 8.58 -1.50
CA TRP A 58 -5.78 7.90 -1.43
C TRP A 58 -4.70 8.81 -2.00
N ARG A 59 -3.60 8.96 -1.29
CA ARG A 59 -2.43 9.72 -1.71
C ARG A 59 -1.27 8.78 -1.88
N GLU A 60 -0.55 8.90 -2.97
CA GLU A 60 0.70 8.21 -3.19
C GLU A 60 1.75 8.72 -2.19
N VAL A 61 2.41 7.78 -1.51
CA VAL A 61 3.50 8.04 -0.55
C VAL A 61 4.84 7.75 -1.19
N SER A 62 4.94 6.57 -1.80
CA SER A 62 6.14 6.15 -2.52
C SER A 62 5.74 5.50 -3.85
N PRO A 63 6.36 5.90 -4.96
CA PRO A 63 6.12 5.24 -6.24
C PRO A 63 6.65 3.80 -6.23
N LEU A 64 5.97 2.92 -6.93
CA LEU A 64 6.44 1.55 -7.15
C LEU A 64 7.59 1.56 -8.16
N THR A 65 8.80 1.23 -7.72
CA THR A 65 10.02 1.19 -8.53
C THR A 65 10.72 -0.15 -8.43
N SER A 66 11.77 -0.36 -9.21
CA SER A 66 12.63 -1.54 -9.09
C SER A 66 13.41 -1.62 -7.77
N SER A 67 13.53 -0.51 -7.05
CA SER A 67 14.19 -0.43 -5.74
C SER A 67 13.22 -0.52 -4.55
N SER A 68 11.91 -0.60 -4.80
CA SER A 68 10.91 -0.74 -3.74
C SER A 68 11.11 -2.01 -2.95
N GLN A 69 10.96 -1.90 -1.63
CA GLN A 69 11.21 -2.99 -0.68
C GLN A 69 9.91 -3.42 0.02
N ILE A 70 9.90 -4.65 0.51
CA ILE A 70 8.80 -5.17 1.33
C ILE A 70 8.63 -4.27 2.55
N GLY A 71 7.41 -3.81 2.80
CA GLY A 71 7.06 -2.87 3.86
C GLY A 71 6.93 -1.42 3.40
N ASP A 72 7.38 -1.08 2.20
CA ASP A 72 7.19 0.28 1.67
C ASP A 72 5.71 0.62 1.58
N VAL A 73 5.36 1.84 2.01
CA VAL A 73 4.02 2.39 1.91
C VAL A 73 3.84 3.00 0.53
N LEU A 74 2.99 2.39 -0.28
CA LEU A 74 2.70 2.88 -1.63
C LEU A 74 1.65 4.01 -1.61
N PHE A 75 0.57 3.81 -0.86
CA PHE A 75 -0.52 4.77 -0.72
C PHE A 75 -0.98 4.86 0.73
N GLU A 76 -1.48 6.03 1.11
CA GLU A 76 -2.06 6.29 2.42
C GLU A 76 -3.32 7.14 2.31
N ARG A 77 -4.28 6.92 3.23
CA ARG A 77 -5.43 7.81 3.46
C ARG A 77 -5.90 7.77 4.90
N GLY A 78 -6.58 8.84 5.33
CA GLY A 78 -7.32 8.91 6.58
C GLY A 78 -8.81 8.67 6.39
N ALA A 79 -9.48 8.18 7.44
CA ALA A 79 -10.93 8.11 7.53
C ALA A 79 -11.38 8.25 8.98
N GLY A 80 -12.39 9.09 9.23
CA GLY A 80 -12.94 9.31 10.56
C GLY A 80 -14.14 8.40 10.84
N LEU A 81 -14.24 7.94 12.06
CA LEU A 81 -15.40 7.24 12.60
C LEU A 81 -15.98 8.05 13.78
N PHE A 82 -17.21 8.51 13.65
CA PHE A 82 -17.92 9.15 14.74
C PHE A 82 -18.40 8.11 15.74
N ASN A 83 -18.07 8.34 17.01
CA ASN A 83 -18.52 7.58 18.16
C ASN A 83 -19.43 8.47 19.00
N ASN A 84 -20.68 8.09 19.14
CA ASN A 84 -21.64 8.83 19.95
C ASN A 84 -22.00 8.01 21.18
N PHE A 85 -22.03 8.67 22.35
CA PHE A 85 -22.47 8.10 23.61
C PHE A 85 -23.54 9.00 24.19
N GLN A 86 -24.66 8.40 24.61
CA GLN A 86 -25.74 9.10 25.28
C GLN A 86 -26.08 8.39 26.58
N LEU A 87 -26.12 9.17 27.65
CA LEU A 87 -26.50 8.72 28.98
C LEU A 87 -27.86 9.35 29.34
N GLY A 88 -28.83 8.55 29.73
CA GLY A 88 -30.11 9.01 30.20
C GLY A 88 -30.04 9.62 31.61
N SER A 89 -31.04 10.41 32.01
CA SER A 89 -31.12 11.00 33.33
C SER A 89 -31.12 9.93 34.44
N GLY A 90 -30.44 10.21 35.55
CA GLY A 90 -30.34 9.30 36.68
C GLY A 90 -29.41 8.12 36.54
N VAL A 91 -28.67 8.03 35.41
CA VAL A 91 -27.72 6.97 35.19
C VAL A 91 -26.31 7.52 35.21
N GLY A 92 -25.38 6.87 35.90
CA GLY A 92 -23.98 7.19 35.91
C GLY A 92 -23.53 8.26 36.90
N ALA A 93 -24.42 8.66 37.84
CA ALA A 93 -24.06 9.63 38.90
C ALA A 93 -22.80 9.16 39.66
N GLY A 94 -21.78 10.01 39.75
CA GLY A 94 -20.52 9.68 40.41
C GLY A 94 -19.63 8.69 39.65
N VAL A 95 -19.94 8.43 38.40
CA VAL A 95 -19.16 7.50 37.54
C VAL A 95 -18.56 8.25 36.38
N LEU A 96 -17.28 8.04 36.12
CA LEU A 96 -16.64 8.46 34.88
C LEU A 96 -16.90 7.40 33.80
N HIS A 97 -17.31 7.87 32.64
CA HIS A 97 -17.44 7.05 31.45
C HIS A 97 -16.25 7.25 30.51
N GLU A 98 -15.73 6.15 29.99
CA GLU A 98 -14.71 6.15 28.97
C GLU A 98 -15.23 5.40 27.74
N LEU A 99 -15.08 6.00 26.56
CA LEU A 99 -15.30 5.31 25.29
C LEU A 99 -14.00 4.63 24.86
N VAL A 100 -14.09 3.33 24.60
CA VAL A 100 -13.00 2.51 24.11
C VAL A 100 -13.31 2.08 22.69
N ALA A 101 -12.64 2.68 21.71
CA ALA A 101 -12.68 2.22 20.33
C ALA A 101 -11.80 0.98 20.19
N ALA A 102 -12.34 -0.09 19.65
CA ALA A 102 -11.63 -1.33 19.38
C ALA A 102 -11.92 -1.81 17.96
N ALA A 103 -11.04 -2.64 17.44
CA ALA A 103 -11.20 -3.20 16.11
C ALA A 103 -10.70 -4.65 16.06
N GLN A 104 -11.31 -5.43 15.18
CA GLN A 104 -10.95 -6.81 14.96
C GLN A 104 -11.07 -7.17 13.49
N TRP A 105 -10.08 -7.90 12.97
CA TRP A 105 -10.23 -8.59 11.71
C TRP A 105 -11.20 -9.76 11.84
N GLY A 106 -11.97 -10.01 10.80
CA GLY A 106 -12.82 -11.21 10.73
C GLY A 106 -11.99 -12.50 10.77
N PRO A 107 -12.63 -13.65 10.93
CA PRO A 107 -11.96 -14.93 11.17
C PRO A 107 -11.20 -15.52 9.97
N ASN A 108 -11.09 -14.80 8.87
CA ASN A 108 -10.49 -15.32 7.64
C ASN A 108 -8.95 -15.35 7.72
N ALA A 109 -8.36 -16.41 7.16
CA ALA A 109 -6.94 -16.45 6.83
C ALA A 109 -6.62 -15.36 5.80
N GLY A 110 -5.51 -14.67 5.92
CA GLY A 110 -5.11 -13.61 4.97
C GLY A 110 -4.67 -12.32 5.66
N VAL A 111 -4.63 -12.33 7.00
CA VAL A 111 -4.03 -11.26 7.79
C VAL A 111 -2.73 -11.77 8.39
N ALA A 112 -1.63 -11.11 8.05
CA ALA A 112 -0.32 -11.41 8.60
C ALA A 112 -0.23 -11.02 10.09
N ALA A 113 0.74 -11.56 10.82
CA ALA A 113 0.93 -11.32 12.25
C ALA A 113 1.14 -9.83 12.60
N ASP A 114 1.65 -9.04 11.67
CA ASP A 114 1.82 -7.59 11.81
C ASP A 114 0.53 -6.79 11.59
N GLY A 115 -0.57 -7.45 11.18
CA GLY A 115 -1.86 -6.84 10.90
C GLY A 115 -2.08 -6.45 9.44
N THR A 116 -1.20 -6.85 8.54
CA THR A 116 -1.34 -6.60 7.10
C THR A 116 -2.32 -7.62 6.49
N ALA A 117 -3.43 -7.13 5.95
CA ALA A 117 -4.41 -7.95 5.23
C ALA A 117 -4.07 -7.99 3.74
N GLN A 118 -4.13 -9.17 3.14
CA GLN A 118 -3.90 -9.35 1.71
C GLN A 118 -5.02 -8.70 0.90
N THR A 119 -4.65 -7.92 -0.12
CA THR A 119 -5.61 -7.35 -1.07
C THR A 119 -5.89 -8.30 -2.24
N ASN A 120 -6.79 -7.90 -3.15
CA ASN A 120 -7.02 -8.61 -4.41
C ASN A 120 -5.82 -8.59 -5.37
N VAL A 121 -4.81 -7.75 -5.11
CA VAL A 121 -3.56 -7.71 -5.87
C VAL A 121 -2.49 -8.44 -5.07
N PRO A 122 -2.01 -9.63 -5.52
CA PRO A 122 -0.92 -10.34 -4.88
C PRO A 122 0.31 -9.44 -4.71
N GLY A 123 0.92 -9.45 -3.53
CA GLY A 123 2.08 -8.62 -3.21
C GLY A 123 1.75 -7.21 -2.73
N ILE A 124 0.47 -6.83 -2.65
CA ILE A 124 0.02 -5.57 -2.03
C ILE A 124 -0.94 -5.89 -0.88
N GLY A 125 -0.68 -5.35 0.29
CA GLY A 125 -1.49 -5.53 1.49
C GLY A 125 -2.09 -4.22 2.01
N LEU A 126 -3.17 -4.33 2.79
CA LEU A 126 -3.79 -3.23 3.51
C LEU A 126 -3.45 -3.29 4.99
N GLN A 127 -2.96 -2.20 5.53
CA GLN A 127 -2.80 -1.96 6.96
C GLN A 127 -3.80 -0.92 7.43
N VAL A 128 -4.40 -1.14 8.60
CA VAL A 128 -5.32 -0.19 9.23
C VAL A 128 -4.85 0.07 10.65
N SER A 129 -4.66 1.33 10.99
CA SER A 129 -4.18 1.77 12.30
C SER A 129 -4.93 3.02 12.78
N VAL A 130 -4.74 3.35 14.03
CA VAL A 130 -5.21 4.60 14.66
C VAL A 130 -4.04 5.24 15.38
N MET A 131 -3.90 6.54 15.24
CA MET A 131 -3.10 7.36 16.13
C MET A 131 -3.96 7.67 17.35
N GLY A 132 -3.69 7.00 18.45
CA GLY A 132 -4.44 7.20 19.71
C GLY A 132 -4.27 8.61 20.26
N ALA A 133 -5.15 9.00 21.18
CA ALA A 133 -5.05 10.29 21.89
C ALA A 133 -3.76 10.44 22.71
N ASP A 134 -3.10 9.33 23.01
CA ASP A 134 -1.78 9.25 23.67
C ASP A 134 -0.59 9.38 22.71
N GLY A 135 -0.85 9.60 21.41
CA GLY A 135 0.19 9.72 20.38
C GLY A 135 0.79 8.38 19.93
N VAL A 136 0.23 7.24 20.37
CA VAL A 136 0.71 5.91 20.00
C VAL A 136 -0.10 5.38 18.82
N GLU A 137 0.58 5.01 17.74
CA GLU A 137 -0.05 4.32 16.61
C GLU A 137 -0.33 2.86 16.96
N ARG A 138 -1.58 2.45 16.85
CA ARG A 138 -2.04 1.09 17.08
C ARG A 138 -2.61 0.51 15.80
N ARG A 139 -2.11 -0.65 15.40
CA ARG A 139 -2.56 -1.37 14.20
C ARG A 139 -3.52 -2.50 14.59
N ILE A 140 -4.55 -2.73 13.76
CA ILE A 140 -5.43 -3.88 13.92
C ILE A 140 -4.62 -5.13 13.58
N LYS A 141 -4.42 -6.00 14.57
CA LYS A 141 -3.68 -7.28 14.41
C LYS A 141 -4.64 -8.46 14.44
N PRO A 142 -4.29 -9.59 13.80
CA PRO A 142 -5.10 -10.80 13.91
C PRO A 142 -5.09 -11.30 15.35
N GLY A 143 -6.23 -11.81 15.81
CA GLY A 143 -6.35 -12.35 17.16
C GLY A 143 -7.77 -12.74 17.50
N ALA A 144 -7.92 -13.54 18.55
CA ALA A 144 -9.23 -13.94 19.07
C ALA A 144 -9.97 -12.78 19.79
N LEU A 145 -9.24 -11.75 20.16
CA LEU A 145 -9.76 -10.60 20.91
C LEU A 145 -9.59 -9.32 20.08
N PRO A 146 -10.53 -8.35 20.24
CA PRO A 146 -10.38 -7.04 19.63
C PRO A 146 -9.13 -6.31 20.11
N VAL A 147 -8.50 -5.56 19.22
CA VAL A 147 -7.42 -4.64 19.56
C VAL A 147 -8.00 -3.31 20.00
N VAL A 148 -7.58 -2.82 21.16
CA VAL A 148 -7.94 -1.47 21.62
C VAL A 148 -7.19 -0.46 20.76
N MET A 149 -7.92 0.38 20.04
CA MET A 149 -7.39 1.36 19.11
C MET A 149 -7.23 2.73 19.77
N ASP A 150 -8.23 3.17 20.51
CA ASP A 150 -8.23 4.46 21.17
C ASP A 150 -9.08 4.43 22.43
N LYS A 151 -8.76 5.28 23.42
CA LYS A 151 -9.51 5.44 24.66
C LYS A 151 -9.69 6.91 24.94
N ARG A 152 -10.92 7.33 25.25
CA ARG A 152 -11.20 8.72 25.59
C ARG A 152 -12.21 8.81 26.72
N PRO A 153 -11.93 9.57 27.79
CA PRO A 153 -12.94 9.98 28.73
C PRO A 153 -13.93 10.88 28.00
N VAL A 154 -15.23 10.57 28.08
CA VAL A 154 -16.23 11.31 27.30
C VAL A 154 -17.24 12.01 28.17
N TYR A 155 -17.50 11.49 29.36
CA TYR A 155 -18.55 12.01 30.21
C TYR A 155 -18.31 11.71 31.68
N TYR A 156 -18.65 12.68 32.48
CA TYR A 156 -18.63 12.58 33.93
C TYR A 156 -19.93 13.17 34.51
N ASP A 157 -20.76 12.31 35.05
CA ASP A 157 -22.02 12.73 35.64
C ASP A 157 -21.86 13.00 37.16
N THR A 158 -21.89 14.27 37.53
CA THR A 158 -21.83 14.69 38.94
C THR A 158 -23.19 14.74 39.62
N ALA A 159 -24.28 14.85 38.88
CA ALA A 159 -25.60 15.14 39.40
C ALA A 159 -26.66 14.10 39.06
N GLY A 160 -26.47 13.29 38.02
CA GLY A 160 -27.41 12.26 37.58
C GLY A 160 -28.80 12.76 37.17
N SER A 161 -28.95 14.07 36.95
CA SER A 161 -30.27 14.70 36.81
C SER A 161 -30.68 15.04 35.40
N ALA A 162 -29.74 15.03 34.44
CA ALA A 162 -30.00 15.39 33.06
C ALA A 162 -29.46 14.35 32.08
N SER A 163 -30.10 14.26 30.91
CA SER A 163 -29.57 13.46 29.79
C SER A 163 -28.28 14.11 29.26
N GLN A 164 -27.28 13.30 29.03
CA GLN A 164 -25.96 13.73 28.57
C GLN A 164 -25.63 13.05 27.22
N LYS A 165 -25.02 13.83 26.33
CA LYS A 165 -24.53 13.34 25.04
C LYS A 165 -23.08 13.75 24.85
N ASN A 166 -22.31 12.85 24.29
CA ASN A 166 -20.92 13.11 23.88
C ASN A 166 -20.61 12.45 22.55
N SER A 167 -19.76 13.10 21.77
CA SER A 167 -19.31 12.58 20.49
C SER A 167 -17.80 12.71 20.39
N THR A 168 -17.15 11.67 19.92
CA THR A 168 -15.72 11.64 19.63
C THR A 168 -15.49 11.12 18.22
N VAL A 169 -14.33 11.44 17.66
CA VAL A 169 -13.92 10.89 16.36
C VAL A 169 -12.68 10.04 16.57
N THR A 170 -12.71 8.84 16.02
CA THR A 170 -11.53 7.99 15.90
C THR A 170 -11.01 8.10 14.46
N GLU A 171 -9.78 8.59 14.34
CA GLU A 171 -9.14 8.77 13.04
C GLU A 171 -8.35 7.51 12.67
N TYR A 172 -8.80 6.80 11.63
CA TYR A 172 -8.13 5.63 11.08
C TYR A 172 -7.18 6.03 9.96
N VAL A 173 -5.96 5.55 10.02
CA VAL A 173 -4.97 5.64 8.95
C VAL A 173 -4.91 4.31 8.24
N GLN A 174 -5.02 4.32 6.93
CA GLN A 174 -5.03 3.15 6.08
C GLN A 174 -3.88 3.26 5.08
N ARG A 175 -3.06 2.19 4.98
CA ARG A 175 -1.89 2.16 4.11
C ARG A 175 -1.93 0.94 3.20
N LEU A 176 -1.68 1.15 1.92
CA LEU A 176 -1.34 0.07 0.99
C LEU A 176 0.17 -0.11 1.04
N VAL A 177 0.60 -1.31 1.37
CA VAL A 177 2.02 -1.63 1.55
C VAL A 177 2.45 -2.78 0.65
N LEU A 178 3.71 -2.76 0.24
CA LEU A 178 4.31 -3.84 -0.51
C LEU A 178 4.56 -5.04 0.43
N THR A 179 4.03 -6.21 0.09
CA THR A 179 4.12 -7.44 0.91
C THR A 179 4.97 -8.53 0.26
N ASP A 180 5.37 -8.34 -0.98
CA ASP A 180 6.28 -9.22 -1.72
C ASP A 180 7.31 -8.37 -2.47
N ALA A 181 8.34 -8.99 -3.02
CA ALA A 181 9.30 -8.30 -3.86
C ALA A 181 8.59 -7.64 -5.06
N ALA A 182 8.93 -6.39 -5.36
CA ALA A 182 8.26 -5.63 -6.42
C ALA A 182 8.30 -6.35 -7.79
N ALA A 183 9.35 -7.15 -8.05
CA ALA A 183 9.48 -7.95 -9.26
C ALA A 183 8.48 -9.12 -9.37
N ASN A 184 7.90 -9.54 -8.24
CA ASN A 184 6.93 -10.65 -8.18
C ASN A 184 5.48 -10.18 -8.36
N LEU A 185 5.25 -8.87 -8.38
CA LEU A 185 3.92 -8.33 -8.62
C LEU A 185 3.40 -8.75 -10.00
N PRO A 186 2.08 -8.87 -10.19
CA PRO A 186 1.50 -9.07 -11.51
C PRO A 186 1.95 -7.97 -12.48
N SER A 187 2.09 -8.28 -13.76
CA SER A 187 2.22 -7.28 -14.81
C SER A 187 0.89 -6.60 -15.07
N GLY A 188 0.92 -5.46 -15.77
CA GLY A 188 -0.27 -4.70 -16.12
C GLY A 188 -0.79 -3.78 -15.03
N GLU A 189 -2.07 -3.42 -15.13
CA GLU A 189 -2.69 -2.48 -14.20
C GLU A 189 -2.91 -3.14 -12.83
N LEU A 190 -2.30 -2.58 -11.78
CA LEU A 190 -2.47 -3.03 -10.40
C LEU A 190 -3.63 -2.27 -9.75
N LYS A 191 -4.85 -2.73 -9.98
CA LYS A 191 -6.06 -2.12 -9.42
C LYS A 191 -6.46 -2.80 -8.11
N VAL A 192 -6.17 -2.12 -6.99
CA VAL A 192 -6.54 -2.56 -5.64
C VAL A 192 -7.99 -2.15 -5.37
N THR A 193 -8.89 -3.12 -5.22
CA THR A 193 -10.33 -2.88 -5.07
C THR A 193 -10.92 -3.49 -3.81
N GLY A 194 -10.21 -4.34 -3.10
CA GLY A 194 -10.74 -5.00 -1.91
C GLY A 194 -9.70 -5.80 -1.14
N VAL A 195 -10.10 -6.24 0.03
CA VAL A 195 -9.40 -7.19 0.89
C VAL A 195 -10.35 -8.32 1.26
N ASP A 196 -9.82 -9.51 1.47
CA ASP A 196 -10.64 -10.68 1.79
C ASP A 196 -11.23 -10.61 3.21
N PRO A 197 -10.46 -10.34 4.28
CA PRO A 197 -11.02 -10.30 5.63
C PRO A 197 -11.84 -9.03 5.87
N ASN A 198 -12.98 -9.21 6.55
CA ASN A 198 -13.79 -8.10 7.04
C ASN A 198 -13.13 -7.42 8.25
N ILE A 199 -13.45 -6.16 8.47
CA ILE A 199 -13.14 -5.44 9.72
C ILE A 199 -14.42 -5.18 10.47
N THR A 200 -14.41 -5.39 11.79
CA THR A 200 -15.45 -4.91 12.70
C THR A 200 -14.83 -3.86 13.60
N LEU A 201 -15.40 -2.65 13.57
CA LEU A 201 -15.07 -1.56 14.47
C LEU A 201 -16.07 -1.56 15.61
N MET A 202 -15.59 -1.57 16.84
CA MET A 202 -16.41 -1.72 18.04
C MET A 202 -16.22 -0.54 18.96
N LEU A 203 -17.30 -0.16 19.63
CA LEU A 203 -17.31 0.84 20.68
C LEU A 203 -17.74 0.18 21.97
N TYR A 204 -16.94 0.32 23.00
CA TYR A 204 -17.27 -0.07 24.36
C TYR A 204 -17.37 1.18 25.22
N ALA A 205 -18.36 1.24 26.07
CA ALA A 205 -18.44 2.22 27.14
C ALA A 205 -18.07 1.54 28.46
N VAL A 206 -17.21 2.17 29.21
CA VAL A 206 -16.66 1.64 30.46
C VAL A 206 -16.96 2.59 31.60
N ASN A 207 -17.40 2.10 32.71
CA ASN A 207 -17.65 2.87 33.92
C ASN A 207 -16.50 2.73 34.91
N TYR A 208 -16.05 3.88 35.43
CA TYR A 208 -15.11 3.93 36.54
C TYR A 208 -15.71 4.72 37.69
N GLN A 209 -15.71 4.14 38.88
CA GLN A 209 -16.23 4.84 40.05
C GLN A 209 -15.35 6.06 40.40
N GLN A 210 -16.00 7.19 40.67
CA GLN A 210 -15.29 8.43 41.03
C GLN A 210 -14.52 8.25 42.33
N GLY A 211 -13.33 8.83 42.40
CA GLY A 211 -12.48 8.85 43.61
C GLY A 211 -11.77 7.52 43.90
N ALA A 212 -11.88 6.52 43.03
CA ALA A 212 -11.12 5.31 43.18
C ALA A 212 -9.62 5.61 43.10
N VAL A 213 -8.84 5.10 44.05
CA VAL A 213 -7.39 5.19 44.01
C VAL A 213 -6.86 4.43 42.78
N GLY A 214 -5.94 5.02 42.01
CA GLY A 214 -5.45 4.41 40.77
C GLY A 214 -6.37 4.61 39.57
N TYR A 215 -7.32 5.52 39.66
CA TYR A 215 -8.26 5.81 38.57
C TYR A 215 -7.57 6.04 37.21
N GLY A 216 -6.51 6.84 37.17
CA GLY A 216 -5.75 7.09 35.95
C GLY A 216 -5.05 5.84 35.40
N GLU A 217 -4.58 4.94 36.28
CA GLU A 217 -3.99 3.67 35.88
C GLU A 217 -5.05 2.69 35.34
N ALA A 218 -6.24 2.70 35.94
CA ALA A 218 -7.36 1.88 35.46
C ALA A 218 -7.75 2.26 34.02
N ILE A 219 -7.76 3.54 33.67
CA ILE A 219 -8.03 4.01 32.32
C ILE A 219 -7.01 3.47 31.32
N GLN A 220 -5.72 3.40 31.69
CA GLN A 220 -4.69 2.91 30.80
C GLN A 220 -4.70 1.38 30.60
N ASN A 221 -5.04 0.65 31.63
CA ASN A 221 -4.97 -0.81 31.67
C ASN A 221 -6.28 -1.52 31.32
N PHE A 222 -7.37 -0.78 31.22
CA PHE A 222 -8.67 -1.35 30.86
C PHE A 222 -8.94 -1.25 29.34
N PRO A 223 -9.71 -2.13 28.78
CA PRO A 223 -10.21 -3.38 29.38
C PRO A 223 -9.15 -4.49 29.31
N VAL A 224 -9.18 -5.36 30.32
CA VAL A 224 -8.51 -6.64 30.22
C VAL A 224 -9.42 -7.53 29.38
N TRP A 225 -9.09 -7.67 28.12
CA TRP A 225 -9.85 -8.50 27.20
C TRP A 225 -9.71 -9.99 27.57
N THR A 226 -10.84 -10.67 27.67
CA THR A 226 -10.89 -12.11 27.85
C THR A 226 -11.70 -12.75 26.72
N PRO A 227 -11.44 -14.02 26.35
CA PRO A 227 -12.26 -14.71 25.37
C PRO A 227 -13.75 -14.69 25.77
N GLY A 228 -14.63 -14.44 24.78
CA GLY A 228 -16.06 -14.37 25.00
C GLY A 228 -16.57 -13.06 25.61
N ILE A 229 -15.74 -12.01 25.64
CA ILE A 229 -16.17 -10.70 26.11
C ILE A 229 -17.40 -10.22 25.30
N THR A 230 -18.43 -9.84 26.02
CA THR A 230 -19.69 -9.25 25.50
C THR A 230 -19.82 -7.82 25.99
N GLY A 231 -20.86 -7.10 25.60
CA GLY A 231 -21.06 -5.74 26.09
C GLY A 231 -20.58 -4.66 25.14
N VAL A 232 -20.53 -4.98 23.86
CA VAL A 232 -20.35 -3.98 22.79
C VAL A 232 -21.48 -2.97 22.86
N CYS A 233 -21.13 -1.68 23.02
CA CYS A 233 -22.09 -0.58 23.03
C CYS A 233 -22.50 -0.18 21.61
N GLY A 234 -21.55 -0.19 20.67
CA GLY A 234 -21.77 0.04 19.24
C GLY A 234 -20.86 -0.84 18.39
N SER A 235 -21.34 -1.24 17.22
CA SER A 235 -20.58 -2.07 16.28
C SER A 235 -20.88 -1.65 14.85
N LEU A 236 -19.85 -1.50 14.05
CA LEU A 236 -19.95 -1.16 12.65
C LEU A 236 -19.05 -2.11 11.83
N PRO A 237 -19.65 -3.10 11.16
CA PRO A 237 -18.92 -4.02 10.32
C PRO A 237 -18.64 -3.41 8.95
N PHE A 238 -17.46 -3.69 8.40
CA PHE A 238 -17.06 -3.34 7.05
C PHE A 238 -16.68 -4.60 6.28
N SER A 239 -17.29 -4.74 5.10
CA SER A 239 -16.89 -5.75 4.11
C SER A 239 -16.35 -5.05 2.88
N TYR A 240 -15.24 -5.52 2.36
CA TYR A 240 -14.55 -4.93 1.21
C TYR A 240 -14.64 -5.79 -0.05
N GLN A 241 -15.33 -6.92 0.03
CA GLN A 241 -15.46 -7.85 -1.10
C GLN A 241 -16.46 -7.34 -2.13
N GLY A 242 -16.06 -7.31 -3.38
CA GLY A 242 -16.95 -7.11 -4.53
C GLY A 242 -17.54 -5.70 -4.70
N THR A 243 -17.15 -4.73 -3.90
CA THR A 243 -17.76 -3.38 -3.93
C THR A 243 -16.96 -2.35 -4.73
N GLY A 244 -15.73 -2.65 -5.11
CA GLY A 244 -14.79 -1.66 -5.67
C GLY A 244 -14.35 -0.61 -4.67
N VAL A 245 -14.77 -0.73 -3.42
CA VAL A 245 -14.46 0.14 -2.30
C VAL A 245 -13.42 -0.53 -1.43
N ILE A 246 -12.32 0.14 -1.15
CA ILE A 246 -11.30 -0.38 -0.25
C ILE A 246 -11.18 0.49 0.99
N GLY A 247 -11.24 -0.16 2.15
CA GLY A 247 -10.98 0.46 3.46
C GLY A 247 -12.18 1.21 4.05
N ILE A 248 -11.95 1.77 5.24
CA ILE A 248 -12.92 2.55 6.02
C ILE A 248 -13.13 3.91 5.34
N GLY A 249 -14.35 4.42 5.30
CA GLY A 249 -14.66 5.74 4.74
C GLY A 249 -15.09 5.74 3.28
N GLY A 250 -15.27 4.58 2.66
CA GLY A 250 -15.76 4.47 1.28
C GLY A 250 -14.72 4.86 0.23
N GLY A 251 -15.17 5.10 -0.99
CA GLY A 251 -14.34 5.50 -2.13
C GLY A 251 -14.08 4.37 -3.12
N THR A 252 -13.54 4.71 -4.28
CA THR A 252 -13.16 3.76 -5.33
C THR A 252 -11.84 3.07 -5.02
N GLY A 253 -11.54 2.00 -5.73
CA GLY A 253 -10.24 1.34 -5.67
C GLY A 253 -9.08 2.26 -6.06
N VAL A 254 -7.88 1.81 -5.80
CA VAL A 254 -6.62 2.52 -6.09
C VAL A 254 -5.90 1.82 -7.24
N ILE A 255 -5.47 2.60 -8.22
CA ILE A 255 -4.56 2.11 -9.26
C ILE A 255 -3.14 2.43 -8.81
N VAL A 256 -2.35 1.38 -8.54
CA VAL A 256 -0.92 1.52 -8.30
C VAL A 256 -0.22 1.54 -9.65
N PRO A 257 0.49 2.63 -10.00
CA PRO A 257 1.14 2.72 -11.30
C PRO A 257 2.17 1.61 -11.50
N ASN A 258 1.99 0.80 -12.56
CA ASN A 258 2.90 -0.29 -12.91
C ASN A 258 3.33 -0.14 -14.38
N LYS A 259 4.09 0.89 -14.67
CA LYS A 259 4.50 1.27 -16.02
C LYS A 259 5.90 1.87 -16.01
N CYS A 260 6.41 2.17 -17.20
CA CYS A 260 7.61 2.96 -17.39
C CYS A 260 7.25 4.39 -17.79
N GLU A 261 8.16 5.31 -17.57
CA GLU A 261 8.05 6.66 -18.13
C GLU A 261 8.57 6.67 -19.56
N VAL A 262 7.78 7.27 -20.44
CA VAL A 262 8.20 7.60 -21.80
C VAL A 262 9.00 8.89 -21.74
N GLY A 263 10.27 8.84 -22.10
CA GLY A 263 11.16 10.00 -22.10
C GLY A 263 10.62 11.16 -22.96
N ALA A 264 11.18 12.34 -22.75
CA ALA A 264 10.77 13.59 -23.41
C ALA A 264 10.94 13.56 -24.96
N TYR A 265 11.71 12.63 -25.48
CA TYR A 265 11.98 12.52 -26.92
C TYR A 265 10.81 11.85 -27.63
N ARG A 266 9.97 12.67 -28.26
CA ARG A 266 8.85 12.20 -29.09
C ARG A 266 9.29 11.73 -30.48
N THR A 267 10.53 12.01 -30.88
CA THR A 267 11.10 11.64 -32.18
C THR A 267 12.53 11.18 -32.02
N ILE A 268 12.85 10.07 -32.64
CA ILE A 268 14.20 9.48 -32.67
C ILE A 268 14.70 9.59 -34.13
N PRO A 269 15.54 10.54 -34.44
CA PRO A 269 16.11 10.66 -35.78
C PRO A 269 17.18 9.58 -36.02
N VAL A 270 17.06 8.84 -37.12
CA VAL A 270 18.02 7.82 -37.55
C VAL A 270 18.51 8.17 -38.94
N SER A 271 19.79 8.63 -39.07
CA SER A 271 20.38 8.96 -40.36
C SER A 271 20.99 7.72 -41.00
N LEU A 272 20.42 7.29 -42.12
CA LEU A 272 20.94 6.17 -42.91
C LEU A 272 22.04 6.60 -43.89
N GLY A 273 22.22 7.93 -44.11
CA GLY A 273 23.23 8.54 -44.97
C GLY A 273 22.89 8.50 -46.44
N ASP A 274 23.70 9.20 -47.21
CA ASP A 274 23.63 9.26 -48.69
C ASP A 274 24.36 8.06 -49.27
N LEU A 275 23.71 7.30 -50.14
CA LEU A 275 24.22 6.05 -50.66
C LEU A 275 24.17 6.01 -52.19
N PRO A 276 25.18 5.44 -52.87
CA PRO A 276 25.17 5.33 -54.32
C PRO A 276 24.19 4.23 -54.77
N LEU A 277 23.50 4.47 -55.90
CA LEU A 277 22.58 3.50 -56.51
C LEU A 277 23.25 2.15 -56.81
N SER A 278 24.56 2.12 -57.01
CA SER A 278 25.32 0.88 -57.22
C SER A 278 25.21 -0.15 -56.09
N LEU A 279 24.78 0.25 -54.90
CA LEU A 279 24.49 -0.68 -53.82
C LEU A 279 23.19 -1.47 -54.02
N PHE A 280 22.30 -0.97 -54.88
CA PHE A 280 20.95 -1.51 -55.03
C PHE A 280 20.70 -2.16 -56.41
N HIS A 281 21.72 -2.78 -57.03
CA HIS A 281 21.63 -3.36 -58.37
C HIS A 281 20.92 -4.73 -58.42
N THR A 282 20.77 -5.45 -57.30
CA THR A 282 20.04 -6.68 -57.23
C THR A 282 18.77 -6.57 -56.35
N PRO A 283 17.64 -7.23 -56.71
CA PRO A 283 16.48 -7.28 -55.83
C PRO A 283 16.82 -7.78 -54.44
N GLY A 284 16.31 -7.13 -53.40
CA GLY A 284 16.61 -7.46 -52.01
C GLY A 284 17.97 -6.94 -51.50
N ALA A 285 18.76 -6.20 -52.33
CA ALA A 285 19.99 -5.60 -51.87
C ALA A 285 19.74 -4.60 -50.73
N THR A 286 20.64 -4.59 -49.74
CA THR A 286 20.53 -3.77 -48.54
C THR A 286 21.72 -2.84 -48.38
N SER A 287 21.47 -1.69 -47.75
CA SER A 287 22.55 -0.80 -47.29
C SER A 287 23.21 -1.30 -46.01
N PRO A 288 24.35 -0.75 -45.61
CA PRO A 288 24.84 -0.87 -44.24
C PRO A 288 23.77 -0.41 -43.23
N ALA A 289 23.57 -1.19 -42.18
CA ALA A 289 22.59 -0.88 -41.14
C ALA A 289 23.12 0.14 -40.13
N LYS A 290 22.25 0.99 -39.63
CA LYS A 290 22.49 1.92 -38.52
C LYS A 290 21.79 1.45 -37.25
N GLU A 291 22.55 1.38 -36.19
CA GLU A 291 22.04 0.99 -34.87
C GLU A 291 21.41 2.19 -34.15
N PHE A 292 20.31 1.94 -33.44
CA PHE A 292 19.65 2.87 -32.55
C PHE A 292 18.88 2.10 -31.49
N SER A 293 18.45 2.79 -30.43
CA SER A 293 17.68 2.18 -29.36
C SER A 293 16.49 3.05 -28.97
N ILE A 294 15.44 2.39 -28.52
CA ILE A 294 14.29 3.03 -27.85
C ILE A 294 14.37 2.65 -26.38
N VAL A 295 14.35 3.66 -25.49
CA VAL A 295 14.55 3.47 -24.05
C VAL A 295 13.37 4.09 -23.32
N LEU A 296 12.77 3.31 -22.44
CA LEU A 296 11.86 3.75 -21.39
C LEU A 296 12.64 3.80 -20.08
N THR A 297 12.29 4.73 -19.21
CA THR A 297 12.95 4.95 -17.91
C THR A 297 11.98 4.82 -16.77
N GLN A 298 12.49 4.79 -15.53
CA GLN A 298 11.69 4.74 -14.30
C GLN A 298 10.61 3.64 -14.33
N CYS A 299 10.97 2.49 -14.86
CA CYS A 299 10.05 1.37 -14.93
C CYS A 299 9.84 0.77 -13.55
N SER A 300 8.58 0.57 -13.15
CA SER A 300 8.28 -0.27 -11.99
C SER A 300 8.79 -1.70 -12.21
N ALA A 301 9.11 -2.41 -11.12
CA ALA A 301 9.86 -3.67 -11.20
C ALA A 301 9.15 -4.75 -12.04
N SER A 302 7.83 -4.83 -11.97
CA SER A 302 7.02 -5.84 -12.68
C SER A 302 6.47 -5.36 -14.03
N ALA A 303 6.73 -4.11 -14.44
CA ALA A 303 6.30 -3.61 -15.74
C ALA A 303 6.95 -4.39 -16.88
N LYS A 304 6.16 -4.84 -17.82
CA LYS A 304 6.59 -5.57 -19.04
C LYS A 304 6.14 -4.80 -20.28
N PRO A 305 6.82 -3.70 -20.62
CA PRO A 305 6.42 -2.89 -21.76
C PRO A 305 6.61 -3.64 -23.06
N THR A 306 5.63 -3.49 -23.94
CA THR A 306 5.72 -3.88 -25.36
C THR A 306 5.67 -2.64 -26.23
N ILE A 307 6.20 -2.75 -27.44
CA ILE A 307 6.18 -1.69 -28.44
C ILE A 307 5.68 -2.23 -29.76
N THR A 308 4.79 -1.47 -30.39
CA THR A 308 4.26 -1.77 -31.74
C THR A 308 4.62 -0.62 -32.68
N PHE A 309 5.09 -0.96 -33.88
CA PHE A 309 5.43 0.02 -34.91
C PHE A 309 4.38 0.06 -36.00
N ALA A 310 4.06 1.25 -36.48
CA ALA A 310 3.18 1.50 -37.61
C ALA A 310 3.90 2.37 -38.66
N ASP A 311 3.65 2.08 -39.94
CA ASP A 311 4.13 2.92 -41.03
C ASP A 311 3.26 4.19 -41.12
N LYS A 312 3.87 5.35 -40.99
CA LYS A 312 3.16 6.65 -41.07
C LYS A 312 2.56 6.91 -42.45
N TYR A 313 3.14 6.38 -43.49
CA TYR A 313 2.72 6.62 -44.87
C TYR A 313 1.81 5.53 -45.43
N GLY A 314 1.33 4.65 -44.57
CA GLY A 314 0.41 3.57 -44.86
C GLY A 314 1.08 2.22 -44.98
N PRO A 315 0.33 1.12 -44.91
CA PRO A 315 0.90 -0.22 -44.93
C PRO A 315 1.56 -0.53 -46.31
N ASN A 316 2.76 -1.09 -46.26
CA ASN A 316 3.39 -1.66 -47.42
C ASN A 316 2.84 -3.05 -47.73
N THR A 317 2.96 -3.52 -48.97
CA THR A 317 2.62 -4.90 -49.37
C THR A 317 3.50 -5.92 -48.64
N ASP A 318 4.76 -5.58 -48.35
CA ASP A 318 5.62 -6.34 -47.46
C ASP A 318 5.52 -5.74 -46.05
N PRO A 319 4.98 -6.46 -45.06
CA PRO A 319 4.81 -5.93 -43.69
C PRO A 319 6.12 -5.68 -42.96
N HIS A 320 7.28 -5.99 -43.54
CA HIS A 320 8.61 -5.73 -42.99
C HIS A 320 9.27 -4.48 -43.56
N VAL A 321 8.59 -3.79 -44.50
CA VAL A 321 9.11 -2.63 -45.19
C VAL A 321 8.33 -1.38 -44.86
N LEU A 322 9.02 -0.33 -44.47
CA LEU A 322 8.50 1.02 -44.24
C LEU A 322 8.51 1.79 -45.55
N ASN A 323 7.40 2.40 -45.94
CA ASN A 323 7.32 3.25 -47.12
C ASN A 323 8.13 4.54 -46.93
N LEU A 324 8.64 5.02 -48.01
CA LEU A 324 9.24 6.35 -48.07
C LEU A 324 8.14 7.42 -48.07
N LYS A 325 8.49 8.62 -47.59
CA LYS A 325 7.64 9.79 -47.67
C LYS A 325 7.32 10.08 -49.14
N PRO A 326 6.05 10.10 -49.54
CA PRO A 326 5.67 10.39 -50.92
C PRO A 326 6.04 11.83 -51.31
N GLY A 327 6.56 12.02 -52.53
CA GLY A 327 6.91 13.32 -53.04
C GLY A 327 7.55 13.25 -54.46
N ALA A 328 7.58 14.36 -55.20
CA ALA A 328 8.17 14.38 -56.55
C ALA A 328 9.64 14.07 -56.62
N GLU A 329 10.37 14.31 -55.52
CA GLU A 329 11.80 14.05 -55.39
C GLU A 329 12.10 12.76 -54.59
N ALA A 330 11.07 11.95 -54.26
CA ALA A 330 11.26 10.72 -53.51
C ALA A 330 11.98 9.67 -54.32
N ALA A 331 12.85 8.88 -53.68
CA ALA A 331 13.46 7.71 -54.26
C ALA A 331 12.39 6.67 -54.61
N GLU A 332 12.56 5.95 -55.71
CA GLU A 332 11.63 4.88 -56.13
C GLU A 332 12.34 3.52 -56.06
N GLY A 333 11.55 2.48 -55.76
CA GLY A 333 12.02 1.10 -55.71
C GLY A 333 12.88 0.73 -54.50
N ILE A 334 12.86 1.59 -53.48
CA ILE A 334 13.58 1.42 -52.20
C ILE A 334 12.57 1.64 -51.06
N GLY A 335 12.73 0.88 -49.98
CA GLY A 335 12.07 1.09 -48.72
C GLY A 335 13.07 1.04 -47.56
N ILE A 336 12.59 1.20 -46.34
CA ILE A 336 13.40 1.06 -45.14
C ILE A 336 12.95 -0.20 -44.39
N ALA A 337 13.88 -1.06 -44.03
CA ALA A 337 13.66 -2.19 -43.17
C ALA A 337 14.33 -1.97 -41.82
N MET A 338 13.68 -2.49 -40.76
CA MET A 338 14.24 -2.49 -39.42
C MET A 338 14.46 -3.92 -38.94
N ILE A 339 15.47 -4.12 -38.11
CA ILE A 339 15.81 -5.40 -37.51
C ILE A 339 15.76 -5.19 -36.00
N ASN A 340 15.00 -6.05 -35.31
CA ASN A 340 15.09 -6.17 -33.85
C ASN A 340 16.40 -6.93 -33.54
N ASP A 341 17.33 -6.22 -32.94
CA ASP A 341 18.69 -6.75 -32.74
C ASP A 341 18.75 -7.84 -31.66
N THR A 342 17.84 -7.80 -30.70
CA THR A 342 17.73 -8.82 -29.64
C THR A 342 17.42 -10.19 -30.21
N GLY A 343 16.44 -10.27 -31.13
CA GLY A 343 16.06 -11.53 -31.82
C GLY A 343 16.73 -11.73 -33.15
N LYS A 344 17.45 -10.72 -33.68
CA LYS A 344 18.02 -10.68 -35.06
C LYS A 344 16.97 -10.97 -36.12
N VAL A 345 15.75 -10.54 -35.90
CA VAL A 345 14.58 -10.76 -36.78
C VAL A 345 14.13 -9.45 -37.40
N PRO A 346 13.66 -9.46 -38.66
CA PRO A 346 13.03 -8.29 -39.26
C PRO A 346 11.83 -7.82 -38.43
N VAL A 347 11.72 -6.51 -38.25
CA VAL A 347 10.55 -5.91 -37.63
C VAL A 347 9.36 -6.03 -38.58
N ARG A 348 8.27 -6.61 -38.08
CA ARG A 348 6.98 -6.62 -38.78
C ARG A 348 6.15 -5.46 -38.23
N PHE A 349 5.75 -4.52 -39.08
CA PHE A 349 4.86 -3.44 -38.71
C PHE A 349 3.49 -3.99 -38.29
N GLY A 350 2.95 -3.44 -37.20
CA GLY A 350 1.69 -3.92 -36.58
C GLY A 350 1.87 -5.08 -35.59
N ALA A 351 3.08 -5.63 -35.42
CA ALA A 351 3.35 -6.65 -34.40
C ALA A 351 3.94 -5.99 -33.13
N ALA A 352 3.58 -6.55 -31.96
CA ALA A 352 4.12 -6.14 -30.68
C ALA A 352 5.47 -6.84 -30.41
N TYR A 353 6.40 -6.11 -29.81
CA TYR A 353 7.72 -6.59 -29.40
C TYR A 353 7.95 -6.30 -27.93
N ASP A 354 8.42 -7.29 -27.19
CA ASP A 354 8.83 -7.13 -25.80
C ASP A 354 10.09 -6.27 -25.72
N MET A 355 10.11 -5.32 -24.79
CA MET A 355 11.31 -4.53 -24.48
C MET A 355 12.11 -5.22 -23.38
N GLN A 356 13.42 -5.30 -23.56
CA GLN A 356 14.31 -5.94 -22.59
C GLN A 356 14.49 -5.06 -21.36
N ARG A 357 14.24 -5.63 -20.17
CA ARG A 357 14.47 -4.95 -18.89
C ARG A 357 15.94 -4.92 -18.52
N VAL A 358 16.43 -3.74 -18.17
CA VAL A 358 17.80 -3.51 -17.67
C VAL A 358 17.68 -2.54 -16.48
N GLY A 359 17.62 -3.08 -15.26
CA GLY A 359 17.39 -2.28 -14.05
C GLY A 359 16.02 -1.58 -14.09
N ASP A 360 16.00 -0.27 -13.94
CA ASP A 360 14.83 0.60 -14.01
C ASP A 360 14.50 1.07 -15.44
N GLN A 361 15.15 0.50 -16.45
CA GLN A 361 14.92 0.83 -17.85
C GLN A 361 14.35 -0.36 -18.61
N ALA A 362 13.65 -0.06 -19.71
CA ALA A 362 13.30 -1.04 -20.72
C ALA A 362 13.84 -0.57 -22.07
N VAL A 363 14.54 -1.44 -22.76
CA VAL A 363 15.31 -1.11 -23.97
C VAL A 363 14.91 -2.03 -25.11
N LEU A 364 14.71 -1.45 -26.29
CA LEU A 364 14.66 -2.19 -27.54
C LEU A 364 15.81 -1.72 -28.44
N MET A 365 16.73 -2.63 -28.78
CA MET A 365 17.84 -2.37 -29.71
C MET A 365 17.38 -2.68 -31.12
N LEU A 366 17.60 -1.74 -32.02
CA LEU A 366 17.14 -1.79 -33.40
C LEU A 366 18.28 -1.42 -34.36
N ARG A 367 18.19 -1.95 -35.58
CA ARG A 367 18.97 -1.52 -36.71
C ARG A 367 18.06 -1.18 -37.87
N ALA A 368 18.32 -0.11 -38.58
CA ALA A 368 17.61 0.29 -39.79
C ALA A 368 18.54 0.35 -41.00
N HIS A 369 18.03 0.00 -42.17
CA HIS A 369 18.76 0.04 -43.42
C HIS A 369 17.80 0.26 -44.57
N TYR A 370 18.33 0.75 -45.71
CA TYR A 370 17.56 0.77 -46.95
C TYR A 370 17.53 -0.65 -47.57
N LEU A 371 16.39 -0.98 -48.16
CA LEU A 371 16.15 -2.24 -48.85
C LEU A 371 15.61 -1.98 -50.25
N ARG A 372 16.21 -2.57 -51.28
CA ARG A 372 15.64 -2.55 -52.63
C ARG A 372 14.38 -3.41 -52.66
N THR A 373 13.25 -2.76 -52.97
CA THR A 373 11.93 -3.39 -53.10
C THR A 373 11.54 -3.65 -54.55
N ALA A 374 12.16 -2.91 -55.50
CA ALA A 374 11.90 -3.09 -56.93
C ALA A 374 12.34 -4.47 -57.42
N PRO A 375 11.46 -5.24 -58.07
CA PRO A 375 11.77 -6.61 -58.57
C PRO A 375 12.55 -6.63 -59.87
N VAL A 376 12.54 -5.53 -60.63
CA VAL A 376 13.16 -5.44 -61.95
C VAL A 376 14.28 -4.41 -62.01
N ASP A 377 15.24 -4.62 -62.90
CA ASP A 377 16.32 -3.70 -63.12
C ASP A 377 15.83 -2.38 -63.75
N GLY A 378 16.46 -1.27 -63.37
CA GLY A 378 16.05 0.09 -63.80
C GLY A 378 14.85 0.71 -63.10
N ALA A 379 14.18 -0.05 -62.22
CA ALA A 379 13.07 0.46 -61.43
C ALA A 379 13.48 1.19 -60.13
N VAL A 380 14.78 1.23 -59.82
CA VAL A 380 15.33 2.03 -58.72
C VAL A 380 15.75 3.40 -59.24
N LYS A 381 15.20 4.44 -58.66
CA LYS A 381 15.55 5.82 -59.00
C LYS A 381 16.14 6.55 -57.78
N ALA A 382 17.14 7.37 -58.03
CA ALA A 382 17.69 8.24 -57.01
C ALA A 382 16.68 9.29 -56.55
N GLY A 383 16.71 9.65 -55.30
CA GLY A 383 15.83 10.64 -54.71
C GLY A 383 15.95 10.69 -53.19
N ILE A 384 15.07 11.44 -52.55
CA ILE A 384 14.99 11.57 -51.11
C ILE A 384 14.38 10.27 -50.56
N ALA A 385 15.11 9.62 -49.65
CA ALA A 385 14.70 8.35 -49.05
C ALA A 385 14.34 8.50 -47.54
N ASP A 386 13.39 9.40 -47.25
CA ASP A 386 12.88 9.62 -45.90
C ASP A 386 11.72 8.65 -45.58
N GLY A 387 11.76 8.03 -44.41
CA GLY A 387 10.66 7.23 -43.88
C GLY A 387 10.35 7.60 -42.43
N SER A 388 9.13 7.27 -41.96
CA SER A 388 8.73 7.52 -40.58
C SER A 388 7.90 6.38 -40.06
N ALA A 389 8.34 5.78 -38.97
CA ALA A 389 7.56 4.83 -38.19
C ALA A 389 6.99 5.52 -36.95
N GLU A 390 5.72 5.31 -36.70
CA GLU A 390 5.09 5.66 -35.43
C GLU A 390 5.16 4.45 -34.49
N PHE A 391 5.27 4.67 -33.19
CA PHE A 391 5.30 3.57 -32.24
C PHE A 391 4.41 3.85 -31.03
N THR A 392 3.82 2.78 -30.53
CA THR A 392 2.93 2.79 -29.35
C THR A 392 3.48 1.84 -28.31
N PHE A 393 3.46 2.25 -27.05
CA PHE A 393 3.80 1.39 -25.90
C PHE A 393 2.55 0.88 -25.23
N GLU A 394 2.60 -0.39 -24.83
CA GLU A 394 1.59 -1.02 -23.97
C GLU A 394 2.27 -1.63 -22.74
N PHE A 395 1.53 -1.73 -21.65
CA PHE A 395 1.99 -2.30 -20.38
C PHE A 395 0.98 -3.40 -19.96
N PRO A 396 1.03 -4.57 -20.63
CA PRO A 396 0.09 -5.68 -20.39
C PRO A 396 0.24 -6.32 -19.01
#